data_9a7a5e44074b89796a819eea967c33f2
#
_entry.id   9a7a5e44074b89796a819eea967c33f2
#
_cell.length_a   1.000
_cell.length_b   1.000
_cell.length_c   1.000
_cell.angle_alpha   90.00
_cell.angle_beta   90.00
_cell.angle_gamma   90.00
#
_symmetry.space_group_name_H-M   'P 1'
#
loop_
_entity.id
_entity.type
_entity.pdbx_description
1 polymer ?
#
loop_
_entity_poly.entity_id
_entity_poly.type
_entity_poly.pdbx_seq_one_letter_code
_entity_poly.pdbx_strand_id
1 'polypeptide(L)'
;MYITFRFCIVSVLLFAPVVLAQTSLRVVTELSPPHQTIIEGKVDGLSTRIVEATLKQAGLQSRIEVYPWARAFYIASSTPNVLIYNMARTPQRENEFHWIGPVAKYRFGLVRLTDRTDLNPNHIKDLGSSVIAVQRGDFSGQWLKQQGMKEGKELHLSADILESWRLLLKGKVDYVIDDQAALSSMEQQLTLPAGITTFVLAIPQLEQQTYLAASKNTDAELVKKLQQAHLEVQKTQLFQNVMTSRF
;
A
#
# COMPACT_ATOMS: atom_id res chain seq x y z
N MET A 1 -48.46 63.12 -36.93
CA MET A 1 -48.46 61.62 -37.07
C MET A 1 -47.22 61.12 -36.44
N TYR A 2 -47.23 60.69 -35.13
CA TYR A 2 -46.06 60.26 -34.38
C TYR A 2 -46.04 58.73 -34.37
N ILE A 3 -44.99 58.11 -34.91
CA ILE A 3 -44.76 56.65 -34.91
C ILE A 3 -43.90 56.34 -33.69
N THR A 4 -44.49 55.64 -32.70
CA THR A 4 -43.78 55.13 -31.51
C THR A 4 -43.22 53.80 -31.85
N PHE A 5 -41.88 53.71 -31.90
CA PHE A 5 -41.13 52.45 -32.03
C PHE A 5 -40.99 51.78 -30.65
N ARG A 6 -41.65 50.63 -30.46
CA ARG A 6 -41.45 49.77 -29.24
C ARG A 6 -40.27 48.88 -29.46
N PHE A 7 -39.21 49.07 -28.64
CA PHE A 7 -38.06 48.22 -28.59
C PHE A 7 -38.36 47.04 -27.65
N CYS A 8 -38.50 45.80 -28.18
CA CYS A 8 -38.56 44.59 -27.39
C CYS A 8 -37.13 44.15 -27.06
N ILE A 9 -36.76 44.24 -25.76
CA ILE A 9 -35.50 43.69 -25.26
C ILE A 9 -35.75 42.18 -24.98
N VAL A 10 -35.19 41.31 -25.82
CA VAL A 10 -35.15 39.87 -25.62
C VAL A 10 -33.96 39.55 -24.70
N SER A 11 -34.23 39.29 -23.41
CA SER A 11 -33.21 38.82 -22.49
C SER A 11 -32.88 37.36 -22.80
N VAL A 12 -31.73 37.12 -23.40
CA VAL A 12 -31.16 35.78 -23.59
C VAL A 12 -30.48 35.36 -22.28
N LEU A 13 -31.13 34.49 -21.51
CA LEU A 13 -30.53 33.83 -20.36
C LEU A 13 -29.48 32.83 -20.84
N LEU A 14 -28.19 33.20 -20.74
CA LEU A 14 -27.07 32.30 -20.94
C LEU A 14 -27.00 31.29 -19.78
N PHE A 15 -27.50 30.08 -20.00
CA PHE A 15 -27.21 28.95 -19.14
C PHE A 15 -25.74 28.53 -19.34
N ALA A 16 -24.85 28.97 -18.46
CA ALA A 16 -23.50 28.44 -18.38
C ALA A 16 -23.58 27.00 -17.84
N PRO A 17 -23.03 25.99 -18.55
CA PRO A 17 -22.94 24.65 -17.99
C PRO A 17 -22.02 24.70 -16.77
N VAL A 18 -22.54 24.31 -15.61
CA VAL A 18 -21.72 24.06 -14.42
C VAL A 18 -20.89 22.82 -14.72
N VAL A 19 -19.65 23.02 -15.17
CA VAL A 19 -18.68 21.94 -15.23
C VAL A 19 -18.35 21.57 -13.79
N LEU A 20 -19.05 20.56 -13.25
CA LEU A 20 -18.63 19.89 -12.02
C LEU A 20 -17.21 19.35 -12.28
N ALA A 21 -16.23 19.98 -11.68
CA ALA A 21 -14.88 19.46 -11.67
C ALA A 21 -14.94 18.08 -11.02
N GLN A 22 -14.92 17.04 -11.86
CA GLN A 22 -14.87 15.67 -11.41
C GLN A 22 -13.49 15.51 -10.75
N THR A 23 -13.47 15.54 -9.42
CA THR A 23 -12.24 15.31 -8.64
C THR A 23 -11.67 13.96 -9.07
N SER A 24 -10.54 13.99 -9.77
CA SER A 24 -9.93 12.79 -10.34
C SER A 24 -9.57 11.84 -9.21
N LEU A 25 -10.06 10.60 -9.28
CA LEU A 25 -9.68 9.53 -8.39
C LEU A 25 -8.17 9.27 -8.53
N ARG A 26 -7.45 9.24 -7.43
CA ARG A 26 -6.04 8.88 -7.36
C ARG A 26 -5.89 7.54 -6.65
N VAL A 27 -4.87 6.79 -7.04
CA VAL A 27 -4.50 5.54 -6.35
C VAL A 27 -3.04 5.63 -5.96
N VAL A 28 -2.75 5.49 -4.69
CA VAL A 28 -1.39 5.55 -4.16
C VAL A 28 -1.01 4.23 -3.48
N THR A 29 0.26 3.90 -3.51
CA THR A 29 0.82 2.73 -2.84
C THR A 29 2.31 2.92 -2.62
N GLU A 30 2.96 1.92 -2.03
CA GLU A 30 4.40 1.79 -1.94
C GLU A 30 4.94 0.71 -2.87
N LEU A 31 6.27 0.58 -2.96
CA LEU A 31 6.91 -0.58 -3.56
C LEU A 31 7.01 -1.69 -2.51
N SER A 32 6.47 -2.87 -2.80
CA SER A 32 6.52 -4.07 -1.96
C SER A 32 6.36 -5.33 -2.84
N PRO A 33 7.43 -5.76 -3.56
CA PRO A 33 7.37 -6.96 -4.38
C PRO A 33 7.08 -8.21 -3.53
N PRO A 34 6.35 -9.20 -4.07
CA PRO A 34 5.76 -9.30 -5.41
C PRO A 34 4.39 -8.61 -5.56
N HIS A 35 3.87 -7.98 -4.53
CA HIS A 35 2.51 -7.42 -4.50
C HIS A 35 2.39 -6.09 -5.23
N GLN A 36 3.36 -5.20 -5.07
CA GLN A 36 3.53 -3.97 -5.84
C GLN A 36 4.96 -3.92 -6.35
N THR A 37 5.11 -3.94 -7.64
CA THR A 37 6.41 -3.91 -8.32
C THR A 37 6.38 -2.90 -9.47
N ILE A 38 7.54 -2.57 -10.01
CA ILE A 38 7.65 -1.75 -11.21
C ILE A 38 8.30 -2.60 -12.29
N ILE A 39 7.56 -2.88 -13.36
CA ILE A 39 8.01 -3.62 -14.54
C ILE A 39 7.95 -2.67 -15.71
N GLU A 40 9.08 -2.45 -16.39
CA GLU A 40 9.20 -1.55 -17.56
C GLU A 40 8.58 -0.14 -17.30
N GLY A 41 8.79 0.38 -16.11
CA GLY A 41 8.28 1.71 -15.69
C GLY A 41 6.78 1.76 -15.37
N LYS A 42 6.08 0.63 -15.37
CA LYS A 42 4.67 0.52 -14.96
C LYS A 42 4.55 -0.19 -13.62
N VAL A 43 3.60 0.25 -12.84
CA VAL A 43 3.24 -0.42 -11.58
C VAL A 43 2.48 -1.70 -11.93
N ASP A 44 2.93 -2.83 -11.39
CA ASP A 44 2.31 -4.16 -11.53
C ASP A 44 2.44 -4.91 -10.19
N GLY A 45 2.09 -6.16 -10.16
CA GLY A 45 2.20 -7.05 -9.01
C GLY A 45 0.85 -7.63 -8.59
N LEU A 46 0.92 -8.58 -7.66
CA LEU A 46 -0.24 -9.41 -7.31
C LEU A 46 -1.42 -8.57 -6.81
N SER A 47 -1.19 -7.67 -5.87
CA SER A 47 -2.24 -6.78 -5.34
C SER A 47 -2.63 -5.70 -6.33
N THR A 48 -1.68 -5.19 -7.11
CA THR A 48 -1.94 -4.19 -8.15
C THR A 48 -2.98 -4.70 -9.14
N ARG A 49 -2.86 -5.94 -9.58
CA ARG A 49 -3.83 -6.58 -10.51
C ARG A 49 -5.23 -6.69 -9.91
N ILE A 50 -5.36 -6.96 -8.60
CA ILE A 50 -6.67 -6.96 -7.91
C ILE A 50 -7.26 -5.55 -7.89
N VAL A 51 -6.45 -4.53 -7.60
CA VAL A 51 -6.89 -3.13 -7.56
C VAL A 51 -7.32 -2.67 -8.96
N GLU A 52 -6.55 -2.97 -9.99
CA GLU A 52 -6.90 -2.65 -11.39
C GLU A 52 -8.18 -3.37 -11.84
N ALA A 53 -8.36 -4.64 -11.47
CA ALA A 53 -9.59 -5.38 -11.73
C ALA A 53 -10.79 -4.73 -11.02
N THR A 54 -10.62 -4.26 -9.78
CA THR A 54 -11.65 -3.55 -9.01
C THR A 54 -12.03 -2.24 -9.68
N LEU A 55 -11.04 -1.44 -10.09
CA LEU A 55 -11.29 -0.19 -10.81
C LEU A 55 -12.01 -0.44 -12.14
N LYS A 56 -11.55 -1.41 -12.92
CA LYS A 56 -12.17 -1.81 -14.19
C LYS A 56 -13.63 -2.26 -13.98
N GLN A 57 -13.90 -3.08 -12.99
CA GLN A 57 -15.24 -3.56 -12.64
C GLN A 57 -16.14 -2.39 -12.20
N ALA A 58 -15.59 -1.39 -11.54
CA ALA A 58 -16.28 -0.15 -11.18
C ALA A 58 -16.44 0.82 -12.36
N GLY A 59 -15.93 0.53 -13.57
CA GLY A 59 -15.93 1.45 -14.70
C GLY A 59 -15.11 2.72 -14.42
N LEU A 60 -14.03 2.59 -13.65
CA LEU A 60 -13.13 3.69 -13.27
C LEU A 60 -11.74 3.46 -13.87
N GLN A 61 -11.05 4.56 -14.12
CA GLN A 61 -9.65 4.55 -14.53
C GLN A 61 -8.87 5.49 -13.63
N SER A 62 -7.68 5.06 -13.22
CA SER A 62 -6.77 5.90 -12.46
C SER A 62 -5.34 5.44 -12.69
N ARG A 63 -4.41 6.38 -12.62
CA ARG A 63 -2.99 6.06 -12.59
C ARG A 63 -2.61 5.68 -11.15
N ILE A 64 -1.87 4.59 -11.00
CA ILE A 64 -1.30 4.18 -9.71
C ILE A 64 0.04 4.91 -9.52
N GLU A 65 0.18 5.56 -8.38
CA GLU A 65 1.34 6.34 -8.00
C GLU A 65 2.08 5.62 -6.86
N VAL A 66 3.40 5.43 -7.01
CA VAL A 66 4.23 4.76 -5.99
C VAL A 66 5.01 5.81 -5.20
N TYR A 67 4.93 5.74 -3.88
CA TYR A 67 5.63 6.59 -2.93
C TYR A 67 6.21 5.76 -1.78
N PRO A 68 7.17 6.28 -1.01
CA PRO A 68 7.46 5.75 0.32
C PRO A 68 6.18 5.65 1.16
N TRP A 69 6.04 4.58 1.95
CA TRP A 69 4.81 4.29 2.70
C TRP A 69 4.25 5.49 3.47
N ALA A 70 5.08 6.15 4.27
CA ALA A 70 4.64 7.30 5.06
C ALA A 70 4.04 8.42 4.20
N ARG A 71 4.57 8.64 2.98
CA ARG A 71 4.04 9.63 2.03
C ARG A 71 2.74 9.17 1.40
N ALA A 72 2.65 7.91 0.96
CA ALA A 72 1.41 7.33 0.42
C ALA A 72 0.28 7.43 1.46
N PHE A 73 0.57 7.03 2.70
CA PHE A 73 -0.37 7.11 3.82
C PHE A 73 -0.80 8.56 4.10
N TYR A 74 0.13 9.51 4.15
CA TYR A 74 -0.18 10.92 4.35
C TYR A 74 -1.10 11.46 3.25
N ILE A 75 -0.80 11.17 1.98
CA ILE A 75 -1.65 11.60 0.85
C ILE A 75 -3.07 11.03 1.01
N ALA A 76 -3.20 9.73 1.31
CA ALA A 76 -4.49 9.08 1.45
C ALA A 76 -5.28 9.54 2.67
N SER A 77 -4.62 9.90 3.77
CA SER A 77 -5.29 10.39 4.99
C SER A 77 -5.70 11.85 4.90
N SER A 78 -5.02 12.68 4.08
CA SER A 78 -5.22 14.13 4.02
C SER A 78 -5.94 14.64 2.77
N THR A 79 -6.07 13.81 1.72
CA THR A 79 -6.63 14.24 0.43
C THR A 79 -7.92 13.45 0.10
N PRO A 80 -9.02 14.12 -0.29
CA PRO A 80 -10.24 13.44 -0.74
C PRO A 80 -10.03 12.63 -2.02
N ASN A 81 -10.84 11.58 -2.22
CA ASN A 81 -10.85 10.75 -3.42
C ASN A 81 -9.50 10.11 -3.76
N VAL A 82 -8.77 9.70 -2.72
CA VAL A 82 -7.54 8.92 -2.84
C VAL A 82 -7.80 7.50 -2.37
N LEU A 83 -7.43 6.53 -3.19
CA LEU A 83 -7.33 5.13 -2.80
C LEU A 83 -5.90 4.81 -2.38
N ILE A 84 -5.75 4.00 -1.36
CA ILE A 84 -4.48 3.40 -0.94
C ILE A 84 -4.66 1.90 -0.82
N TYR A 85 -3.67 1.11 -1.20
CA TYR A 85 -3.76 -0.34 -1.06
C TYR A 85 -2.52 -0.97 -0.43
N ASN A 86 -2.67 -2.24 -0.07
CA ASN A 86 -1.81 -3.00 0.83
C ASN A 86 -1.70 -2.37 2.23
N MET A 87 -2.78 -1.73 2.65
CA MET A 87 -2.85 -1.12 3.96
C MET A 87 -3.31 -2.13 5.03
N ALA A 88 -2.54 -2.27 6.08
CA ALA A 88 -2.92 -2.99 7.28
C ALA A 88 -4.15 -2.34 7.93
N ARG A 89 -5.20 -3.12 8.18
CA ARG A 89 -6.39 -2.67 8.91
C ARG A 89 -6.14 -2.83 10.42
N THR A 90 -5.93 -1.73 11.09
CA THR A 90 -5.65 -1.70 12.53
C THR A 90 -6.72 -0.90 13.27
N PRO A 91 -6.90 -1.10 14.61
CA PRO A 91 -7.85 -0.31 15.40
C PRO A 91 -7.64 1.21 15.27
N GLN A 92 -6.38 1.65 15.14
CA GLN A 92 -6.03 3.07 14.98
C GLN A 92 -6.47 3.63 13.62
N ARG A 93 -6.53 2.78 12.59
CA ARG A 93 -6.89 3.17 11.22
C ARG A 93 -8.36 2.92 10.89
N GLU A 94 -9.09 2.19 11.75
CA GLU A 94 -10.44 1.71 11.45
C GLU A 94 -11.39 2.83 11.03
N ASN A 95 -11.36 3.96 11.71
CA ASN A 95 -12.23 5.11 11.48
C ASN A 95 -11.60 6.20 10.59
N GLU A 96 -10.37 5.99 10.11
CA GLU A 96 -9.64 6.97 9.29
C GLU A 96 -9.89 6.78 7.80
N PHE A 97 -10.41 5.61 7.38
CA PHE A 97 -10.59 5.24 5.99
C PHE A 97 -11.93 4.53 5.77
N HIS A 98 -12.38 4.51 4.52
CA HIS A 98 -13.43 3.60 4.05
C HIS A 98 -12.77 2.34 3.48
N TRP A 99 -12.98 1.21 4.11
CA TRP A 99 -12.42 -0.07 3.71
C TRP A 99 -13.20 -0.64 2.53
N ILE A 100 -12.51 -0.90 1.42
CA ILE A 100 -13.12 -1.46 0.18
C ILE A 100 -13.09 -2.98 0.25
N GLY A 101 -11.92 -3.58 0.46
CA GLY A 101 -11.77 -5.01 0.62
C GLY A 101 -10.32 -5.48 0.61
N PRO A 102 -10.06 -6.78 0.93
CA PRO A 102 -8.73 -7.33 1.01
C PRO A 102 -8.07 -7.47 -0.36
N VAL A 103 -6.76 -7.27 -0.44
CA VAL A 103 -5.98 -7.35 -1.68
C VAL A 103 -4.75 -8.24 -1.59
N ALA A 104 -4.30 -8.57 -0.36
CA ALA A 104 -3.20 -9.50 -0.13
C ALA A 104 -3.28 -10.11 1.28
N LYS A 105 -2.47 -11.13 1.49
CA LYS A 105 -2.17 -11.70 2.79
C LYS A 105 -0.66 -11.73 2.95
N TYR A 106 -0.15 -11.13 4.03
CA TYR A 106 1.27 -11.06 4.34
C TYR A 106 1.62 -11.96 5.52
N ARG A 107 2.81 -12.53 5.44
CA ARG A 107 3.46 -13.30 6.53
C ARG A 107 4.78 -12.63 6.87
N PHE A 108 4.71 -11.59 7.64
CA PHE A 108 5.91 -10.86 8.03
C PHE A 108 6.76 -11.63 9.03
N GLY A 109 8.07 -11.43 8.89
CA GLY A 109 9.06 -11.97 9.79
C GLY A 109 10.43 -11.34 9.60
N LEU A 110 11.41 -11.94 10.25
CA LEU A 110 12.79 -11.49 10.18
C LEU A 110 13.49 -12.09 8.97
N VAL A 111 14.08 -11.24 8.17
CA VAL A 111 14.96 -11.56 7.04
C VAL A 111 16.36 -11.10 7.38
N ARG A 112 17.36 -11.97 7.18
CA ARG A 112 18.79 -11.67 7.37
C ARG A 112 19.61 -12.07 6.14
N LEU A 113 20.88 -11.71 6.11
CA LEU A 113 21.83 -12.29 5.16
C LEU A 113 22.04 -13.78 5.48
N THR A 114 22.14 -14.60 4.45
CA THR A 114 22.23 -16.07 4.60
C THR A 114 23.53 -16.48 5.30
N ASP A 115 24.64 -15.77 5.08
CA ASP A 115 25.93 -16.01 5.70
C ASP A 115 26.03 -15.63 7.18
N ARG A 116 25.09 -14.79 7.70
CA ARG A 116 25.02 -14.41 9.10
C ARG A 116 24.36 -15.51 9.95
N THR A 117 24.97 -16.69 9.96
CA THR A 117 24.46 -17.88 10.72
C THR A 117 24.48 -17.68 12.23
N ASP A 118 25.21 -16.69 12.73
CA ASP A 118 25.21 -16.22 14.11
C ASP A 118 23.85 -15.59 14.53
N LEU A 119 23.06 -15.13 13.57
CA LEU A 119 21.77 -14.50 13.77
C LEU A 119 20.62 -15.49 13.55
N ASN A 120 20.33 -16.33 14.54
CA ASN A 120 19.30 -17.36 14.43
C ASN A 120 18.34 -17.37 15.64
N PRO A 121 17.47 -16.33 15.78
CA PRO A 121 16.55 -16.20 16.88
C PRO A 121 15.40 -17.22 16.79
N ASN A 122 14.95 -17.76 17.91
CA ASN A 122 13.72 -18.53 18.01
C ASN A 122 12.53 -17.66 18.40
N HIS A 123 12.80 -16.52 19.04
CA HIS A 123 11.79 -15.57 19.49
C HIS A 123 12.29 -14.13 19.34
N ILE A 124 11.38 -13.17 19.27
CA ILE A 124 11.73 -11.73 19.25
C ILE A 124 12.56 -11.30 20.48
N LYS A 125 12.38 -11.97 21.61
CA LYS A 125 13.17 -11.70 22.83
C LYS A 125 14.64 -12.11 22.73
N ASP A 126 14.97 -12.99 21.79
CA ASP A 126 16.34 -13.50 21.60
C ASP A 126 17.23 -12.51 20.80
N LEU A 127 16.66 -11.44 20.30
CA LEU A 127 17.34 -10.49 19.40
C LEU A 127 18.42 -9.65 20.10
N GLY A 128 18.38 -9.55 21.44
CA GLY A 128 19.39 -8.81 22.21
C GLY A 128 19.55 -7.36 21.73
N SER A 129 20.75 -7.03 21.26
CA SER A 129 21.09 -5.71 20.73
C SER A 129 21.03 -5.64 19.19
N SER A 130 20.50 -6.67 18.52
CA SER A 130 20.37 -6.68 17.06
C SER A 130 19.51 -5.53 16.56
N VAL A 131 19.90 -4.96 15.45
CA VAL A 131 19.19 -3.83 14.81
C VAL A 131 18.28 -4.35 13.72
N ILE A 132 17.00 -3.94 13.77
CA ILE A 132 15.99 -4.27 12.78
C ILE A 132 15.63 -3.02 11.99
N ALA A 133 15.64 -3.09 10.66
CA ALA A 133 15.08 -2.04 9.81
C ALA A 133 13.62 -2.33 9.48
N VAL A 134 12.79 -1.29 9.60
CA VAL A 134 11.39 -1.26 9.17
C VAL A 134 11.07 0.08 8.53
N GLN A 135 10.01 0.13 7.74
CA GLN A 135 9.59 1.39 7.12
C GLN A 135 8.95 2.34 8.13
N ARG A 136 9.22 3.61 7.98
CA ARG A 136 8.61 4.68 8.80
C ARG A 136 7.09 4.70 8.64
N GLY A 137 6.38 4.70 9.76
CA GLY A 137 4.92 4.72 9.78
C GLY A 137 4.26 3.36 9.47
N ASP A 138 5.05 2.31 9.26
CA ASP A 138 4.52 0.96 9.13
C ASP A 138 4.05 0.40 10.49
N PHE A 139 3.04 -0.47 10.45
CA PHE A 139 2.46 -1.06 11.66
C PHE A 139 3.44 -2.03 12.37
N SER A 140 4.36 -2.67 11.64
CA SER A 140 5.38 -3.55 12.21
C SER A 140 6.33 -2.78 13.12
N GLY A 141 6.71 -1.55 12.74
CA GLY A 141 7.51 -0.67 13.59
C GLY A 141 6.80 -0.27 14.88
N GLN A 142 5.47 -0.05 14.83
CA GLN A 142 4.68 0.22 16.04
C GLN A 142 4.63 -1.01 16.96
N TRP A 143 4.43 -2.20 16.39
CA TRP A 143 4.43 -3.44 17.13
C TRP A 143 5.79 -3.71 17.80
N LEU A 144 6.92 -3.53 17.09
CA LEU A 144 8.26 -3.69 17.66
C LEU A 144 8.52 -2.72 18.83
N LYS A 145 8.05 -1.47 18.73
CA LYS A 145 8.12 -0.51 19.85
C LYS A 145 7.31 -0.99 21.07
N GLN A 146 6.16 -1.62 20.86
CA GLN A 146 5.37 -2.24 21.93
C GLN A 146 6.10 -3.46 22.57
N GLN A 147 6.97 -4.14 21.82
CA GLN A 147 7.85 -5.18 22.35
C GLN A 147 9.08 -4.61 23.11
N GLY A 148 9.20 -3.28 23.22
CA GLY A 148 10.23 -2.59 23.98
C GLY A 148 11.44 -2.13 23.16
N MET A 149 11.43 -2.32 21.82
CA MET A 149 12.52 -1.87 20.95
C MET A 149 12.52 -0.35 20.79
N LYS A 150 13.69 0.26 20.84
CA LYS A 150 13.87 1.71 20.80
C LYS A 150 14.39 2.16 19.45
N GLU A 151 13.74 3.18 18.89
CA GLU A 151 14.20 3.86 17.68
C GLU A 151 15.58 4.47 17.91
N GLY A 152 16.46 4.33 16.92
CA GLY A 152 17.85 4.77 16.99
C GLY A 152 18.78 3.84 17.79
N LYS A 153 18.25 2.70 18.28
CA LYS A 153 19.04 1.68 18.98
C LYS A 153 18.81 0.29 18.34
N GLU A 154 17.78 -0.42 18.75
CA GLU A 154 17.43 -1.73 18.18
C GLU A 154 16.50 -1.61 16.96
N LEU A 155 15.91 -0.44 16.71
CA LEU A 155 14.98 -0.19 15.62
C LEU A 155 15.47 0.95 14.74
N HIS A 156 15.71 0.66 13.45
CA HIS A 156 16.01 1.64 12.41
C HIS A 156 14.77 1.88 11.55
N LEU A 157 14.34 3.15 11.43
CA LEU A 157 13.22 3.54 10.58
C LEU A 157 13.72 4.03 9.22
N SER A 158 13.57 3.23 8.19
CA SER A 158 13.93 3.56 6.81
C SER A 158 12.82 4.35 6.10
N ALA A 159 13.16 5.00 5.00
CA ALA A 159 12.18 5.72 4.17
C ALA A 159 11.28 4.74 3.39
N ASP A 160 11.86 3.65 2.86
CA ASP A 160 11.17 2.64 2.08
C ASP A 160 11.80 1.25 2.25
N ILE A 161 11.19 0.23 1.66
CA ILE A 161 11.67 -1.15 1.78
C ILE A 161 13.03 -1.34 1.09
N LEU A 162 13.31 -0.65 0.00
CA LEU A 162 14.59 -0.76 -0.69
C LEU A 162 15.73 -0.23 0.16
N GLU A 163 15.50 0.85 0.92
CA GLU A 163 16.48 1.35 1.89
C GLU A 163 16.73 0.33 2.99
N SER A 164 15.66 -0.29 3.56
CA SER A 164 15.81 -1.35 4.57
C SER A 164 16.72 -2.48 4.06
N TRP A 165 16.46 -2.98 2.85
CA TRP A 165 17.25 -4.05 2.24
C TRP A 165 18.69 -3.61 1.95
N ARG A 166 18.91 -2.38 1.46
CA ARG A 166 20.28 -1.85 1.25
C ARG A 166 21.07 -1.73 2.55
N LEU A 167 20.41 -1.40 3.65
CA LEU A 167 21.05 -1.37 4.97
C LEU A 167 21.44 -2.77 5.43
N LEU A 168 20.57 -3.77 5.22
CA LEU A 168 20.85 -5.18 5.48
C LEU A 168 22.07 -5.66 4.67
N LEU A 169 22.07 -5.44 3.36
CA LEU A 169 23.17 -5.81 2.45
C LEU A 169 24.52 -5.18 2.81
N LYS A 170 24.49 -3.99 3.42
CA LYS A 170 25.70 -3.27 3.90
C LYS A 170 26.07 -3.64 5.34
N GLY A 171 25.38 -4.58 5.98
CA GLY A 171 25.60 -4.96 7.38
C GLY A 171 25.36 -3.82 8.36
N LYS A 172 24.53 -2.83 8.01
CA LYS A 172 24.17 -1.71 8.90
C LYS A 172 23.03 -2.05 9.84
N VAL A 173 22.25 -3.03 9.49
CA VAL A 173 21.23 -3.67 10.31
C VAL A 173 21.36 -5.20 10.22
N ASP A 174 20.92 -5.90 11.23
CA ASP A 174 20.99 -7.36 11.30
C ASP A 174 19.78 -8.01 10.62
N TYR A 175 18.63 -7.35 10.68
CA TYR A 175 17.38 -7.86 10.11
C TYR A 175 16.59 -6.77 9.40
N VAL A 176 15.75 -7.23 8.48
CA VAL A 176 14.64 -6.47 7.92
C VAL A 176 13.34 -7.20 8.25
N ILE A 177 12.26 -6.49 8.57
CA ILE A 177 10.92 -7.07 8.55
C ILE A 177 10.43 -7.05 7.11
N ASP A 178 10.15 -8.24 6.58
CA ASP A 178 9.55 -8.38 5.26
C ASP A 178 8.70 -9.66 5.18
N ASP A 179 7.93 -9.80 4.09
CA ASP A 179 7.17 -11.01 3.80
C ASP A 179 8.08 -12.13 3.30
N GLN A 180 7.81 -13.36 3.71
CA GLN A 180 8.56 -14.52 3.21
C GLN A 180 8.52 -14.63 1.68
N ALA A 181 7.39 -14.26 1.07
CA ALA A 181 7.22 -14.26 -0.39
C ALA A 181 8.01 -13.15 -1.10
N ALA A 182 8.48 -12.14 -0.37
CA ALA A 182 9.21 -11.02 -0.96
C ALA A 182 10.66 -11.37 -1.34
N LEU A 183 11.28 -12.39 -0.72
CA LEU A 183 12.72 -12.61 -0.82
C LEU A 183 13.22 -12.68 -2.25
N SER A 184 12.73 -13.64 -3.04
CA SER A 184 13.17 -13.80 -4.43
C SER A 184 12.84 -12.58 -5.30
N SER A 185 11.70 -11.95 -5.06
CA SER A 185 11.29 -10.76 -5.81
C SER A 185 12.14 -9.54 -5.48
N MET A 186 12.54 -9.38 -4.21
CA MET A 186 13.44 -8.32 -3.78
C MET A 186 14.87 -8.55 -4.26
N GLU A 187 15.34 -9.80 -4.24
CA GLU A 187 16.64 -10.16 -4.80
C GLU A 187 16.70 -9.81 -6.29
N GLN A 188 15.66 -10.13 -7.06
CA GLN A 188 15.54 -9.73 -8.47
C GLN A 188 15.48 -8.20 -8.64
N GLN A 189 14.64 -7.52 -7.86
CA GLN A 189 14.49 -6.06 -7.90
C GLN A 189 15.81 -5.33 -7.64
N LEU A 190 16.65 -5.88 -6.76
CA LEU A 190 17.96 -5.32 -6.41
C LEU A 190 19.12 -5.92 -7.24
N THR A 191 18.84 -6.80 -8.19
CA THR A 191 19.84 -7.47 -9.04
C THR A 191 20.87 -8.23 -8.19
N LEU A 192 20.41 -8.99 -7.22
CA LEU A 192 21.22 -9.76 -6.27
C LEU A 192 21.26 -11.24 -6.66
N PRO A 193 22.29 -11.98 -6.22
CA PRO A 193 22.30 -13.43 -6.31
C PRO A 193 21.12 -14.04 -5.56
N ALA A 194 20.50 -15.08 -6.13
CA ALA A 194 19.42 -15.81 -5.46
C ALA A 194 19.92 -16.46 -4.17
N GLY A 195 19.12 -16.37 -3.10
CA GLY A 195 19.40 -16.98 -1.80
C GLY A 195 20.43 -16.22 -0.97
N ILE A 196 20.75 -14.96 -1.31
CA ILE A 196 21.62 -14.12 -0.48
C ILE A 196 20.95 -13.76 0.85
N THR A 197 19.63 -13.84 0.92
CA THR A 197 18.84 -13.58 2.12
C THR A 197 18.06 -14.82 2.57
N THR A 198 17.75 -14.88 3.83
CA THR A 198 17.02 -15.99 4.47
C THR A 198 15.95 -15.45 5.42
N PHE A 199 14.74 -15.98 5.30
CA PHE A 199 13.67 -15.77 6.28
C PHE A 199 13.90 -16.69 7.48
N VAL A 200 14.10 -16.13 8.67
CA VAL A 200 14.53 -16.90 9.84
C VAL A 200 13.51 -17.00 10.96
N LEU A 201 12.60 -16.04 11.06
CA LEU A 201 11.60 -16.06 12.12
C LEU A 201 10.29 -15.44 11.63
N ALA A 202 9.24 -16.23 11.55
CA ALA A 202 7.89 -15.70 11.34
C ALA A 202 7.40 -14.97 12.60
N ILE A 203 6.67 -13.87 12.40
CA ILE A 203 6.04 -13.10 13.48
C ILE A 203 4.52 -13.19 13.30
N PRO A 204 3.85 -14.20 13.91
CA PRO A 204 2.42 -14.43 13.70
C PRO A 204 1.54 -13.22 14.03
N GLN A 205 1.98 -12.35 14.96
CA GLN A 205 1.28 -11.11 15.34
C GLN A 205 1.27 -10.06 14.23
N LEU A 206 2.15 -10.21 13.24
CA LEU A 206 2.21 -9.35 12.05
C LEU A 206 1.56 -10.02 10.82
N GLU A 207 1.13 -11.28 10.92
CA GLU A 207 0.39 -11.93 9.84
C GLU A 207 -1.00 -11.31 9.72
N GLN A 208 -1.33 -10.78 8.54
CA GLN A 208 -2.63 -10.18 8.31
C GLN A 208 -2.98 -10.04 6.83
N GLN A 209 -4.26 -9.84 6.60
CA GLN A 209 -4.73 -9.32 5.32
C GLN A 209 -4.46 -7.81 5.24
N THR A 210 -4.10 -7.37 4.05
CA THR A 210 -4.02 -5.95 3.71
C THR A 210 -5.12 -5.57 2.74
N TYR A 211 -5.51 -4.31 2.74
CA TYR A 211 -6.75 -3.84 2.14
C TYR A 211 -6.51 -2.74 1.12
N LEU A 212 -7.43 -2.66 0.15
CA LEU A 212 -7.74 -1.45 -0.57
C LEU A 212 -8.67 -0.61 0.30
N ALA A 213 -8.32 0.66 0.49
CA ALA A 213 -9.10 1.61 1.26
C ALA A 213 -9.20 2.96 0.54
N ALA A 214 -10.26 3.71 0.82
CA ALA A 214 -10.45 5.07 0.32
C ALA A 214 -10.31 6.08 1.46
N SER A 215 -9.79 7.26 1.16
CA SER A 215 -9.71 8.37 2.10
C SER A 215 -11.07 8.68 2.73
N LYS A 216 -11.05 9.14 3.98
CA LYS A 216 -12.26 9.41 4.79
C LYS A 216 -13.27 10.34 4.11
N ASN A 217 -12.78 11.31 3.35
CA ASN A 217 -13.60 12.30 2.65
C ASN A 217 -13.89 11.91 1.19
N THR A 218 -13.82 10.62 0.85
CA THR A 218 -14.25 10.09 -0.44
C THR A 218 -15.78 10.05 -0.50
N ASP A 219 -16.34 10.39 -1.67
CA ASP A 219 -17.79 10.35 -1.91
C ASP A 219 -18.37 8.96 -1.58
N ALA A 220 -19.48 8.93 -0.84
CA ALA A 220 -20.09 7.71 -0.35
C ALA A 220 -20.59 6.78 -1.47
N GLU A 221 -21.10 7.34 -2.57
CA GLU A 221 -21.55 6.54 -3.72
C GLU A 221 -20.35 5.93 -4.46
N LEU A 222 -19.22 6.67 -4.54
CA LEU A 222 -17.99 6.12 -5.08
C LEU A 222 -17.45 4.98 -4.21
N VAL A 223 -17.46 5.14 -2.88
CA VAL A 223 -17.06 4.07 -1.95
C VAL A 223 -17.92 2.83 -2.14
N LYS A 224 -19.24 2.98 -2.15
CA LYS A 224 -20.18 1.88 -2.36
C LYS A 224 -19.98 1.18 -3.71
N LYS A 225 -19.77 1.95 -4.77
CA LYS A 225 -19.47 1.44 -6.12
C LYS A 225 -18.20 0.59 -6.12
N LEU A 226 -17.13 1.05 -5.48
CA LEU A 226 -15.87 0.34 -5.36
C LEU A 226 -16.02 -0.95 -4.53
N GLN A 227 -16.77 -0.91 -3.42
CA GLN A 227 -17.04 -2.07 -2.58
C GLN A 227 -17.81 -3.15 -3.36
N GLN A 228 -18.85 -2.78 -4.10
CA GLN A 228 -19.60 -3.70 -4.94
C GLN A 228 -18.73 -4.31 -6.05
N ALA A 229 -17.92 -3.49 -6.73
CA ALA A 229 -17.00 -3.95 -7.75
C ALA A 229 -15.97 -4.93 -7.17
N HIS A 230 -15.43 -4.64 -5.99
CA HIS A 230 -14.46 -5.50 -5.32
C HIS A 230 -15.08 -6.86 -4.93
N LEU A 231 -16.33 -6.89 -4.46
CA LEU A 231 -17.05 -8.13 -4.17
C LEU A 231 -17.14 -9.04 -5.42
N GLU A 232 -17.33 -8.47 -6.61
CA GLU A 232 -17.30 -9.27 -7.85
C GLU A 232 -15.89 -9.78 -8.17
N VAL A 233 -14.86 -8.96 -7.97
CA VAL A 233 -13.46 -9.37 -8.15
C VAL A 233 -13.06 -10.50 -7.20
N GLN A 234 -13.58 -10.53 -5.97
CA GLN A 234 -13.32 -11.60 -5.00
C GLN A 234 -13.79 -12.98 -5.49
N LYS A 235 -14.75 -13.04 -6.41
CA LYS A 235 -15.25 -14.30 -7.02
C LYS A 235 -14.32 -14.84 -8.12
N THR A 236 -13.34 -14.06 -8.55
CA THR A 236 -12.46 -14.40 -9.69
C THR A 236 -11.31 -15.32 -9.28
N GLN A 237 -10.80 -16.11 -10.24
CA GLN A 237 -9.59 -16.91 -10.05
C GLN A 237 -8.38 -16.07 -9.71
N LEU A 238 -8.27 -14.85 -10.27
CA LEU A 238 -7.20 -13.90 -9.94
C LEU A 238 -7.14 -13.66 -8.43
N PHE A 239 -8.28 -13.29 -7.82
CA PHE A 239 -8.35 -13.02 -6.39
C PHE A 239 -8.00 -14.26 -5.56
N GLN A 240 -8.59 -15.41 -5.91
CA GLN A 240 -8.33 -16.66 -5.19
C GLN A 240 -6.84 -17.04 -5.25
N ASN A 241 -6.20 -16.91 -6.41
CA ASN A 241 -4.78 -17.19 -6.57
C ASN A 241 -3.93 -16.30 -5.66
N VAL A 242 -4.18 -14.98 -5.65
CA VAL A 242 -3.41 -14.04 -4.82
C VAL A 242 -3.62 -14.29 -3.32
N MET A 243 -4.86 -14.54 -2.89
CA MET A 243 -5.18 -14.71 -1.46
C MET A 243 -4.78 -16.07 -0.91
N THR A 244 -4.64 -17.10 -1.76
CA THR A 244 -4.26 -18.47 -1.37
C THR A 244 -2.82 -18.82 -1.72
N SER A 245 -2.10 -17.96 -2.44
CA SER A 245 -0.71 -18.19 -2.80
C SER A 245 0.10 -18.47 -1.53
N ARG A 246 0.59 -19.70 -1.45
CA ARG A 246 1.62 -20.12 -0.49
C ARG A 246 2.93 -20.10 -1.27
N PHE A 247 3.71 -19.08 -1.03
CA PHE A 247 5.06 -19.00 -1.60
C PHE A 247 6.04 -19.78 -0.75
#